data_8e77dee61a82f0b1142eb689486f3807
#
_entry.id   8e77dee61a82f0b1142eb689486f3807
#
_cell.length_a   1.000
_cell.length_b   1.000
_cell.length_c   1.000
_cell.angle_alpha   90.00
_cell.angle_beta   90.00
_cell.angle_gamma   90.00
#
_symmetry.space_group_name_H-M   'P 1'
#
loop_
_entity.id
_entity.type
_entity.pdbx_description
1 polymer ?
#
loop_
_entity_poly.entity_id
_entity_poly.type
_entity_poly.pdbx_seq_one_letter_code
_entity_poly.pdbx_strand_id
1 'polypeptide(L)'
;MGVNSMRMTSIICAAALLCGAAPALAEQYSIGTLPQGSSGYVIAAAIASTASDHTDNDFIAVATGGANLVLPQVNSGEMDFATSNMIEASYAVTGTGNFEGTPLPELRIAAVLPRYQVGLLVRRDSEFKTAADLAGRPVPTKYSAMKMIELMQDATLAAEGLDPSRFEATAVPNFAKAVELLAAGRVDAAYAAATSAQVREADASVGVRFLGVNPVPGGEEKMQEIAPGSYLDTMEPGPGLVGVDKPLTMFSYEYALLVGAHVPDQVVHDLVKALYENQKELAETSPHFKGWEPARIYRPSRKAKYHPGAEAFFREVGLLKN
;
A
#
# COMPACT_ATOMS: atom_id res chain seq x y z
N MET A 1 -28.90 73.61 -59.41
CA MET A 1 -29.30 73.24 -58.07
C MET A 1 -29.22 71.72 -57.99
N GLY A 2 -28.12 71.21 -57.56
CA GLY A 2 -27.82 69.77 -57.47
C GLY A 2 -27.72 69.34 -55.98
N VAL A 3 -28.49 68.36 -55.65
CA VAL A 3 -28.39 67.73 -54.28
C VAL A 3 -27.58 66.44 -54.39
N ASN A 4 -26.43 66.47 -53.76
CA ASN A 4 -25.54 65.31 -53.59
C ASN A 4 -26.11 64.37 -52.49
N SER A 5 -26.45 63.12 -52.88
CA SER A 5 -26.78 62.08 -51.96
C SER A 5 -25.49 61.27 -51.55
N MET A 6 -25.08 61.38 -50.36
CA MET A 6 -23.95 60.69 -49.78
C MET A 6 -24.40 59.29 -49.35
N ARG A 7 -23.89 58.26 -50.03
CA ARG A 7 -24.08 56.82 -49.63
C ARG A 7 -23.17 56.49 -48.46
N MET A 8 -23.78 56.23 -47.36
CA MET A 8 -23.10 55.70 -46.14
C MET A 8 -22.90 54.19 -46.27
N THR A 9 -21.64 53.77 -46.42
CA THR A 9 -21.24 52.34 -46.46
C THR A 9 -21.05 51.86 -45.05
N SER A 10 -21.94 50.99 -44.58
CA SER A 10 -21.82 50.33 -43.27
C SER A 10 -20.77 49.24 -43.34
N ILE A 11 -19.67 49.42 -42.61
CA ILE A 11 -18.65 48.37 -42.38
C ILE A 11 -19.09 47.55 -41.19
N ILE A 12 -19.51 46.29 -41.44
CA ILE A 12 -19.79 45.30 -40.39
C ILE A 12 -18.44 44.71 -39.98
N CYS A 13 -17.93 45.10 -38.80
CA CYS A 13 -16.82 44.42 -38.13
C CYS A 13 -17.31 43.11 -37.54
N ALA A 14 -16.99 41.99 -38.19
CA ALA A 14 -17.12 40.68 -37.59
C ALA A 14 -15.99 40.47 -36.54
N ALA A 15 -16.31 40.66 -35.27
CA ALA A 15 -15.41 40.28 -34.18
C ALA A 15 -15.42 38.76 -34.04
N ALA A 16 -14.40 38.09 -34.56
CA ALA A 16 -14.16 36.68 -34.33
C ALA A 16 -13.76 36.50 -32.81
N LEU A 17 -14.65 35.93 -32.04
CA LEU A 17 -14.33 35.43 -30.68
C LEU A 17 -13.38 34.23 -30.82
N LEU A 18 -12.08 34.48 -30.72
CA LEU A 18 -11.08 33.49 -30.44
C LEU A 18 -11.29 33.08 -28.93
N CYS A 19 -12.11 32.05 -28.67
CA CYS A 19 -12.05 31.31 -27.43
C CYS A 19 -10.67 30.63 -27.38
N GLY A 20 -9.71 31.32 -26.81
CA GLY A 20 -8.44 30.72 -26.43
C GLY A 20 -8.72 29.66 -25.37
N ALA A 21 -8.56 28.38 -25.73
CA ALA A 21 -8.44 27.32 -24.71
C ALA A 21 -7.24 27.70 -23.85
N ALA A 22 -7.49 28.12 -22.63
CA ALA A 22 -6.41 28.22 -21.62
C ALA A 22 -5.76 26.84 -21.51
N PRO A 23 -4.42 26.74 -21.53
CA PRO A 23 -3.79 25.47 -21.23
C PRO A 23 -4.31 25.01 -19.86
N ALA A 24 -4.89 23.83 -19.79
CA ALA A 24 -5.16 23.18 -18.51
C ALA A 24 -3.79 23.02 -17.82
N LEU A 25 -3.60 23.73 -16.72
CA LEU A 25 -2.44 23.51 -15.87
C LEU A 25 -2.58 22.09 -15.31
N ALA A 26 -1.53 21.28 -15.45
CA ALA A 26 -1.47 19.99 -14.79
C ALA A 26 -1.77 20.16 -13.29
N GLU A 27 -2.77 19.46 -12.80
CA GLU A 27 -3.12 19.49 -11.38
C GLU A 27 -2.21 18.51 -10.65
N GLN A 28 -1.72 18.91 -9.46
CA GLN A 28 -0.81 18.09 -8.68
C GLN A 28 -1.57 17.32 -7.60
N TYR A 29 -1.40 16.00 -7.59
CA TYR A 29 -2.01 15.08 -6.63
C TYR A 29 -0.97 14.43 -5.73
N SER A 30 -1.28 14.34 -4.44
CA SER A 30 -0.42 13.77 -3.41
C SER A 30 -0.71 12.29 -3.18
N ILE A 31 0.33 11.47 -3.06
CA ILE A 31 0.24 10.05 -2.66
C ILE A 31 0.98 9.88 -1.34
N GLY A 32 0.26 9.90 -0.24
CA GLY A 32 0.81 9.69 1.09
C GLY A 32 1.28 8.24 1.30
N THR A 33 2.41 8.08 1.99
CA THR A 33 2.99 6.75 2.18
C THR A 33 3.85 6.68 3.44
N LEU A 34 4.51 5.55 3.66
CA LEU A 34 5.46 5.32 4.76
C LEU A 34 6.71 6.20 4.61
N PRO A 35 7.58 6.30 5.64
CA PRO A 35 8.83 7.05 5.56
C PRO A 35 9.72 6.63 4.40
N GLN A 36 10.55 7.55 3.92
CA GLN A 36 11.57 7.26 2.91
C GLN A 36 12.44 6.07 3.30
N GLY A 37 12.87 5.29 2.30
CA GLY A 37 13.61 4.03 2.50
C GLY A 37 12.73 2.82 2.79
N SER A 38 11.45 2.99 3.07
CA SER A 38 10.51 1.88 3.20
C SER A 38 10.05 1.36 1.82
N SER A 39 9.63 0.09 1.78
CA SER A 39 9.01 -0.47 0.58
C SER A 39 7.76 0.28 0.14
N GLY A 40 6.96 0.78 1.11
CA GLY A 40 5.77 1.58 0.81
C GLY A 40 6.11 2.86 0.05
N TYR A 41 7.19 3.55 0.45
CA TYR A 41 7.66 4.74 -0.26
C TYR A 41 8.11 4.43 -1.69
N VAL A 42 8.85 3.32 -1.88
CA VAL A 42 9.31 2.90 -3.22
C VAL A 42 8.12 2.57 -4.14
N ILE A 43 7.07 1.93 -3.60
CA ILE A 43 5.83 1.64 -4.34
C ILE A 43 5.13 2.95 -4.72
N ALA A 44 4.93 3.87 -3.76
CA ALA A 44 4.25 5.14 -4.02
C ALA A 44 5.01 6.01 -5.03
N ALA A 45 6.34 6.05 -4.95
CA ALA A 45 7.17 6.79 -5.90
C ALA A 45 7.07 6.21 -7.33
N ALA A 46 7.04 4.89 -7.47
CA ALA A 46 6.84 4.25 -8.77
C ALA A 46 5.46 4.56 -9.36
N ILE A 47 4.40 4.50 -8.53
CA ILE A 47 3.04 4.88 -8.93
C ILE A 47 3.00 6.34 -9.37
N ALA A 48 3.59 7.24 -8.57
CA ALA A 48 3.61 8.68 -8.87
C ALA A 48 4.30 8.96 -10.20
N SER A 49 5.50 8.38 -10.43
CA SER A 49 6.23 8.54 -11.69
C SER A 49 5.41 8.04 -12.88
N THR A 50 4.96 6.78 -12.85
CA THR A 50 4.19 6.20 -13.96
C THR A 50 2.89 6.96 -14.22
N ALA A 51 2.18 7.40 -13.17
CA ALA A 51 0.95 8.18 -13.36
C ALA A 51 1.22 9.56 -13.97
N SER A 52 2.28 10.26 -13.55
CA SER A 52 2.67 11.56 -14.13
C SER A 52 3.12 11.43 -15.59
N ASP A 53 3.84 10.35 -15.93
CA ASP A 53 4.33 10.14 -17.29
C ASP A 53 3.24 9.73 -18.29
N HIS A 54 2.09 9.21 -17.82
CA HIS A 54 1.02 8.65 -18.65
C HIS A 54 -0.35 9.31 -18.46
N THR A 55 -0.43 10.43 -17.74
CA THR A 55 -1.65 11.23 -17.59
C THR A 55 -1.35 12.72 -17.75
N ASP A 56 -2.37 13.54 -17.83
CA ASP A 56 -2.25 15.00 -17.91
C ASP A 56 -2.01 15.66 -16.52
N ASN A 57 -1.82 14.88 -15.46
CA ASN A 57 -1.67 15.35 -14.09
C ASN A 57 -0.31 14.96 -13.51
N ASP A 58 0.15 15.76 -12.53
CA ASP A 58 1.35 15.46 -11.75
C ASP A 58 1.00 14.71 -10.47
N PHE A 59 1.79 13.67 -10.14
CA PHE A 59 1.65 12.93 -8.90
C PHE A 59 2.94 12.95 -8.09
N ILE A 60 2.85 13.15 -6.80
CA ILE A 60 4.01 13.17 -5.89
C ILE A 60 3.84 12.20 -4.73
N ALA A 61 4.90 11.45 -4.42
CA ALA A 61 4.94 10.62 -3.22
C ALA A 61 5.33 11.45 -2.00
N VAL A 62 4.48 11.44 -0.96
CA VAL A 62 4.66 12.20 0.27
C VAL A 62 4.93 11.24 1.43
N ALA A 63 6.15 11.30 1.99
CA ALA A 63 6.51 10.49 3.15
C ALA A 63 5.75 10.93 4.40
N THR A 64 5.14 9.99 5.11
CA THR A 64 4.40 10.22 6.36
C THR A 64 4.83 9.25 7.46
N GLY A 65 4.27 9.42 8.66
CA GLY A 65 4.56 8.53 9.80
C GLY A 65 3.82 7.18 9.78
N GLY A 66 2.95 6.94 8.77
CA GLY A 66 2.19 5.70 8.64
C GLY A 66 0.69 5.91 8.42
N ALA A 67 -0.03 4.80 8.23
CA ALA A 67 -1.45 4.81 7.86
C ALA A 67 -2.36 5.54 8.86
N ASN A 68 -2.09 5.44 10.14
CA ASN A 68 -2.86 6.14 11.19
C ASN A 68 -2.80 7.67 11.09
N LEU A 69 -1.79 8.22 10.42
CA LEU A 69 -1.66 9.65 10.15
C LEU A 69 -2.21 10.03 8.77
N VAL A 70 -1.88 9.25 7.75
CA VAL A 70 -2.20 9.61 6.37
C VAL A 70 -3.65 9.32 5.98
N LEU A 71 -4.26 8.22 6.45
CA LEU A 71 -5.62 7.88 6.04
C LEU A 71 -6.69 8.90 6.54
N PRO A 72 -6.60 9.46 7.75
CA PRO A 72 -7.46 10.59 8.12
C PRO A 72 -7.30 11.81 7.20
N GLN A 73 -6.08 12.13 6.74
CA GLN A 73 -5.84 13.24 5.81
C GLN A 73 -6.46 12.99 4.43
N VAL A 74 -6.38 11.75 3.92
CA VAL A 74 -7.09 11.37 2.69
C VAL A 74 -8.60 11.44 2.86
N ASN A 75 -9.12 11.00 4.00
CA ASN A 75 -10.54 11.08 4.30
C ASN A 75 -11.06 12.52 4.40
N SER A 76 -10.24 13.45 4.91
CA SER A 76 -10.60 14.87 5.04
C SER A 76 -10.38 15.71 3.78
N GLY A 77 -9.66 15.17 2.79
CA GLY A 77 -9.26 15.89 1.57
C GLY A 77 -8.01 16.76 1.73
N GLU A 78 -7.27 16.61 2.83
CA GLU A 78 -5.94 17.23 2.99
C GLU A 78 -4.87 16.53 2.15
N MET A 79 -5.13 15.30 1.74
CA MET A 79 -4.31 14.48 0.86
C MET A 79 -5.21 13.71 -0.08
N ASP A 80 -4.74 13.43 -1.30
CA ASP A 80 -5.58 12.87 -2.35
C ASP A 80 -5.60 11.34 -2.34
N PHE A 81 -4.41 10.75 -2.28
CA PHE A 81 -4.19 9.30 -2.29
C PHE A 81 -3.31 8.87 -1.11
N ALA A 82 -3.36 7.58 -0.80
CA ALA A 82 -2.37 6.96 0.09
C ALA A 82 -2.10 5.50 -0.31
N THR A 83 -0.87 5.06 -0.13
CA THR A 83 -0.57 3.62 -0.15
C THR A 83 -0.78 3.03 1.23
N SER A 84 -1.53 1.94 1.32
CA SER A 84 -1.75 1.14 2.53
C SER A 84 -2.01 -0.32 2.14
N ASN A 85 -2.78 -1.04 2.91
CA ASN A 85 -3.14 -2.42 2.63
C ASN A 85 -4.65 -2.63 2.76
N MET A 86 -5.16 -3.72 2.19
CA MET A 86 -6.59 -4.03 2.15
C MET A 86 -7.19 -4.28 3.55
N ILE A 87 -6.37 -4.70 4.51
CA ILE A 87 -6.80 -4.91 5.90
C ILE A 87 -7.05 -3.56 6.57
N GLU A 88 -6.06 -2.64 6.49
CA GLU A 88 -6.20 -1.28 7.02
C GLU A 88 -7.31 -0.49 6.33
N ALA A 89 -7.46 -0.63 5.02
CA ALA A 89 -8.58 -0.03 4.29
C ALA A 89 -9.93 -0.46 4.88
N SER A 90 -10.08 -1.75 5.20
CA SER A 90 -11.30 -2.30 5.82
C SER A 90 -11.52 -1.75 7.22
N TYR A 91 -10.49 -1.66 8.04
CA TYR A 91 -10.58 -1.10 9.39
C TYR A 91 -10.86 0.41 9.38
N ALA A 92 -10.19 1.14 8.50
CA ALA A 92 -10.36 2.58 8.39
C ALA A 92 -11.82 2.95 8.05
N VAL A 93 -12.41 2.31 7.04
CA VAL A 93 -13.80 2.63 6.65
C VAL A 93 -14.85 2.18 7.66
N THR A 94 -14.56 1.14 8.45
CA THR A 94 -15.50 0.63 9.47
C THR A 94 -15.26 1.20 10.86
N GLY A 95 -14.15 1.91 11.10
CA GLY A 95 -13.78 2.41 12.41
C GLY A 95 -13.49 1.29 13.41
N THR A 96 -12.77 0.25 12.96
CA THR A 96 -12.39 -0.91 13.77
C THR A 96 -10.86 -1.10 13.76
N GLY A 97 -10.35 -2.07 14.50
CA GLY A 97 -8.93 -2.35 14.59
C GLY A 97 -8.12 -1.13 15.05
N ASN A 98 -7.09 -0.76 14.29
CA ASN A 98 -6.26 0.41 14.60
C ASN A 98 -6.95 1.77 14.37
N PHE A 99 -8.20 1.77 13.87
CA PHE A 99 -9.07 2.94 13.68
C PHE A 99 -10.33 2.88 14.56
N GLU A 100 -10.32 2.09 15.64
CA GLU A 100 -11.49 1.90 16.49
C GLU A 100 -12.09 3.23 16.97
N GLY A 101 -13.41 3.38 16.77
CA GLY A 101 -14.16 4.59 17.11
C GLY A 101 -13.97 5.77 16.16
N THR A 102 -13.14 5.61 15.10
CA THR A 102 -12.84 6.70 14.15
C THR A 102 -13.01 6.20 12.71
N PRO A 103 -14.24 5.96 12.24
CA PRO A 103 -14.48 5.53 10.86
C PRO A 103 -14.12 6.64 9.86
N LEU A 104 -13.56 6.24 8.74
CA LEU A 104 -13.14 7.09 7.64
C LEU A 104 -13.99 6.78 6.39
N PRO A 105 -15.24 7.26 6.32
CA PRO A 105 -16.22 6.85 5.32
C PRO A 105 -15.95 7.39 3.91
N GLU A 106 -15.10 8.41 3.77
CA GLU A 106 -14.76 9.01 2.48
C GLU A 106 -13.55 8.33 1.80
N LEU A 107 -12.94 7.34 2.44
CA LEU A 107 -11.91 6.52 1.80
C LEU A 107 -12.52 5.58 0.75
N ARG A 108 -11.80 5.46 -0.37
CA ARG A 108 -12.11 4.53 -1.47
C ARG A 108 -10.86 3.76 -1.85
N ILE A 109 -11.04 2.63 -2.53
CA ILE A 109 -9.94 1.90 -3.16
C ILE A 109 -9.82 2.41 -4.60
N ALA A 110 -8.63 2.83 -5.00
CA ALA A 110 -8.31 3.10 -6.40
C ALA A 110 -7.80 1.82 -7.09
N ALA A 111 -6.84 1.13 -6.48
CA ALA A 111 -6.22 -0.05 -7.06
C ALA A 111 -5.77 -1.04 -5.99
N VAL A 112 -5.83 -2.33 -6.31
CA VAL A 112 -5.11 -3.38 -5.57
C VAL A 112 -3.70 -3.47 -6.15
N LEU A 113 -2.73 -3.38 -5.27
CA LEU A 113 -1.31 -3.37 -5.57
C LEU A 113 -0.70 -4.76 -5.32
N PRO A 114 0.58 -4.98 -5.62
CA PRO A 114 1.23 -6.26 -5.37
C PRO A 114 1.04 -6.77 -3.94
N ARG A 115 0.96 -8.09 -3.83
CA ARG A 115 0.92 -8.74 -2.51
C ARG A 115 2.16 -8.43 -1.71
N TYR A 116 1.97 -8.36 -0.41
CA TYR A 116 3.03 -8.16 0.55
C TYR A 116 3.11 -9.35 1.50
N GLN A 117 4.31 -9.79 1.80
CA GLN A 117 4.53 -10.97 2.65
C GLN A 117 5.45 -10.59 3.81
N VAL A 118 5.03 -10.93 5.00
CA VAL A 118 5.72 -10.61 6.25
C VAL A 118 5.78 -11.82 7.16
N GLY A 119 6.70 -11.82 8.09
CA GLY A 119 6.84 -12.93 9.02
C GLY A 119 7.86 -12.65 10.12
N LEU A 120 8.03 -13.63 11.00
CA LEU A 120 9.02 -13.59 12.05
C LEU A 120 10.42 -13.80 11.47
N LEU A 121 11.29 -12.85 11.72
CA LEU A 121 12.70 -12.83 11.35
C LEU A 121 13.53 -13.16 12.58
N VAL A 122 14.49 -14.07 12.46
CA VAL A 122 15.45 -14.44 13.51
C VAL A 122 16.87 -14.35 12.98
N ARG A 123 17.86 -14.31 13.86
CA ARG A 123 19.26 -14.41 13.43
C ARG A 123 19.52 -15.80 12.81
N ARG A 124 20.36 -15.85 11.78
CA ARG A 124 20.67 -17.07 11.04
C ARG A 124 21.33 -18.12 11.93
N ASP A 125 22.17 -17.70 12.86
CA ASP A 125 22.89 -18.55 13.82
C ASP A 125 22.04 -19.02 15.02
N SER A 126 20.78 -18.59 15.13
CA SER A 126 19.86 -19.02 16.19
C SER A 126 19.36 -20.46 15.95
N GLU A 127 18.98 -21.14 17.05
CA GLU A 127 18.43 -22.50 17.02
C GLU A 127 16.90 -22.53 16.74
N PHE A 128 16.22 -21.35 16.73
CA PHE A 128 14.78 -21.27 16.54
C PHE A 128 14.36 -21.75 15.14
N LYS A 129 13.43 -22.68 15.04
CA LYS A 129 12.92 -23.25 13.78
C LYS A 129 11.47 -22.87 13.51
N THR A 130 10.71 -22.60 14.58
CA THR A 130 9.29 -22.25 14.56
C THR A 130 9.02 -21.08 15.50
N ALA A 131 7.84 -20.43 15.35
CA ALA A 131 7.43 -19.39 16.29
C ALA A 131 7.24 -19.94 17.72
N ALA A 132 6.92 -21.22 17.88
CA ALA A 132 6.78 -21.85 19.21
C ALA A 132 8.09 -21.88 19.99
N ASP A 133 9.24 -21.96 19.33
CA ASP A 133 10.57 -21.98 19.96
C ASP A 133 10.93 -20.63 20.62
N LEU A 134 10.22 -19.57 20.31
CA LEU A 134 10.39 -18.23 20.89
C LEU A 134 9.64 -18.05 22.21
N ALA A 135 9.00 -19.09 22.76
CA ALA A 135 8.31 -19.00 24.06
C ALA A 135 9.27 -18.57 25.16
N GLY A 136 8.90 -17.54 25.94
CA GLY A 136 9.73 -16.95 26.99
C GLY A 136 10.93 -16.13 26.50
N ARG A 137 11.01 -15.88 25.20
CA ARG A 137 12.09 -15.09 24.58
C ARG A 137 11.65 -13.63 24.37
N PRO A 138 12.58 -12.66 24.44
CA PRO A 138 12.29 -11.27 24.16
C PRO A 138 11.95 -11.06 22.67
N VAL A 139 10.69 -10.69 22.40
CA VAL A 139 10.17 -10.44 21.06
C VAL A 139 9.39 -9.13 21.07
N PRO A 140 9.59 -8.23 20.09
CA PRO A 140 8.74 -7.07 19.91
C PRO A 140 7.30 -7.49 19.62
N THR A 141 6.38 -7.15 20.54
CA THR A 141 4.95 -7.42 20.42
C THR A 141 4.11 -6.15 20.63
N LYS A 142 4.75 -5.00 20.85
CA LYS A 142 4.12 -3.70 21.03
C LYS A 142 4.77 -2.67 20.14
N TYR A 143 4.01 -2.12 19.17
CA TYR A 143 4.47 -1.18 18.15
C TYR A 143 3.73 0.14 18.25
N SER A 144 4.31 1.13 18.96
CA SER A 144 3.60 2.37 19.30
C SER A 144 3.20 3.23 18.08
N ALA A 145 4.03 3.26 17.03
CA ALA A 145 3.78 4.02 15.81
C ALA A 145 3.25 3.18 14.64
N MET A 146 3.29 1.84 14.74
CA MET A 146 2.89 0.93 13.68
C MET A 146 2.06 -0.24 14.24
N LYS A 147 0.92 0.07 14.84
CA LYS A 147 0.04 -0.93 15.48
C LYS A 147 -0.43 -2.04 14.56
N MET A 148 -0.48 -1.78 13.25
CA MET A 148 -0.83 -2.80 12.26
C MET A 148 0.14 -3.99 12.28
N ILE A 149 1.42 -3.77 12.60
CA ILE A 149 2.42 -4.84 12.72
C ILE A 149 2.08 -5.76 13.90
N GLU A 150 1.69 -5.18 15.03
CA GLU A 150 1.24 -5.94 16.20
C GLU A 150 0.07 -6.87 15.80
N LEU A 151 -0.93 -6.33 15.13
CA LEU A 151 -2.10 -7.08 14.69
C LEU A 151 -1.75 -8.20 13.68
N MET A 152 -0.88 -7.92 12.69
CA MET A 152 -0.43 -8.94 11.73
C MET A 152 0.38 -10.04 12.41
N GLN A 153 1.22 -9.69 13.39
CA GLN A 153 1.97 -10.65 14.18
C GLN A 153 1.04 -11.54 15.01
N ASP A 154 0.05 -10.94 15.69
CA ASP A 154 -0.95 -11.67 16.47
C ASP A 154 -1.77 -12.61 15.57
N ALA A 155 -2.18 -12.16 14.38
CA ALA A 155 -2.86 -12.97 13.40
C ALA A 155 -1.99 -14.14 12.92
N THR A 156 -0.70 -13.90 12.67
CA THR A 156 0.26 -14.95 12.28
C THR A 156 0.39 -16.01 13.36
N LEU A 157 0.50 -15.59 14.61
CA LEU A 157 0.58 -16.50 15.75
C LEU A 157 -0.72 -17.30 15.95
N ALA A 158 -1.88 -16.66 15.74
CA ALA A 158 -3.17 -17.33 15.80
C ALA A 158 -3.31 -18.44 14.75
N ALA A 159 -2.72 -18.26 13.54
CA ALA A 159 -2.65 -19.33 12.55
C ALA A 159 -1.90 -20.57 13.06
N GLU A 160 -0.90 -20.39 13.90
CA GLU A 160 -0.13 -21.48 14.52
C GLU A 160 -0.73 -21.95 15.86
N GLY A 161 -1.88 -21.41 16.29
CA GLY A 161 -2.48 -21.72 17.60
C GLY A 161 -1.67 -21.20 18.78
N LEU A 162 -0.87 -20.15 18.56
CA LEU A 162 -0.03 -19.54 19.58
C LEU A 162 -0.64 -18.23 20.08
N ASP A 163 -0.40 -17.93 21.36
CA ASP A 163 -0.81 -16.67 21.99
C ASP A 163 0.43 -15.75 22.15
N PRO A 164 0.34 -14.44 21.78
CA PRO A 164 1.43 -13.50 21.93
C PRO A 164 1.98 -13.37 23.36
N SER A 165 1.17 -13.65 24.39
CA SER A 165 1.59 -13.61 25.79
C SER A 165 2.66 -14.65 26.15
N ARG A 166 2.92 -15.60 25.26
CA ARG A 166 4.02 -16.59 25.44
C ARG A 166 5.41 -15.97 25.31
N PHE A 167 5.52 -14.79 24.72
CA PHE A 167 6.78 -14.08 24.53
C PHE A 167 7.06 -13.11 25.69
N GLU A 168 8.33 -12.83 25.95
CA GLU A 168 8.71 -11.68 26.76
C GLU A 168 8.55 -10.41 25.91
N ALA A 169 7.49 -9.65 26.20
CA ALA A 169 7.08 -8.51 25.37
C ALA A 169 8.10 -7.37 25.41
N THR A 170 8.58 -6.96 24.27
CA THR A 170 9.41 -5.77 24.08
C THR A 170 8.63 -4.70 23.33
N ALA A 171 8.64 -3.45 23.84
CA ALA A 171 8.02 -2.32 23.17
C ALA A 171 9.00 -1.63 22.22
N VAL A 172 8.54 -1.35 20.99
CA VAL A 172 9.33 -0.63 19.98
C VAL A 172 8.43 0.37 19.23
N PRO A 173 8.97 1.44 18.64
CA PRO A 173 8.16 2.35 17.84
C PRO A 173 7.68 1.72 16.53
N ASN A 174 8.54 0.95 15.84
CA ASN A 174 8.27 0.45 14.48
C ASN A 174 9.13 -0.79 14.17
N PHE A 175 8.91 -1.39 12.98
CA PHE A 175 9.65 -2.58 12.52
C PHE A 175 11.16 -2.33 12.33
N ALA A 176 11.55 -1.13 11.90
CA ALA A 176 12.96 -0.81 11.70
C ALA A 176 13.75 -0.93 13.00
N LYS A 177 13.17 -0.40 14.12
CA LYS A 177 13.76 -0.54 15.45
C LYS A 177 13.75 -2.00 15.95
N ALA A 178 12.70 -2.76 15.61
CA ALA A 178 12.66 -4.19 15.94
C ALA A 178 13.81 -4.95 15.25
N VAL A 179 14.04 -4.72 13.97
CA VAL A 179 15.14 -5.36 13.20
C VAL A 179 16.52 -4.89 13.71
N GLU A 180 16.68 -3.62 14.05
CA GLU A 180 17.91 -3.10 14.68
C GLU A 180 18.21 -3.82 16.01
N LEU A 181 17.20 -3.99 16.88
CA LEU A 181 17.36 -4.69 18.14
C LEU A 181 17.68 -6.18 17.94
N LEU A 182 17.12 -6.82 16.93
CA LEU A 182 17.46 -8.20 16.54
C LEU A 182 18.93 -8.29 16.12
N ALA A 183 19.40 -7.40 15.26
CA ALA A 183 20.79 -7.36 14.82
C ALA A 183 21.75 -7.13 16.01
N ALA A 184 21.34 -6.29 16.97
CA ALA A 184 22.09 -6.03 18.20
C ALA A 184 21.99 -7.15 19.25
N GLY A 185 21.23 -8.23 19.02
CA GLY A 185 21.04 -9.33 19.97
C GLY A 185 20.25 -8.94 21.24
N ARG A 186 19.43 -7.89 21.15
CA ARG A 186 18.58 -7.41 22.27
C ARG A 186 17.20 -8.06 22.28
N VAL A 187 16.78 -8.61 21.15
CA VAL A 187 15.57 -9.41 20.97
C VAL A 187 15.91 -10.64 20.13
N ASP A 188 15.12 -11.70 20.24
CA ASP A 188 15.38 -12.97 19.55
C ASP A 188 14.64 -13.08 18.22
N ALA A 189 13.62 -12.26 18.00
CA ALA A 189 12.91 -12.16 16.72
C ALA A 189 12.49 -10.72 16.43
N ALA A 190 12.15 -10.44 15.17
CA ALA A 190 11.48 -9.22 14.74
C ALA A 190 10.41 -9.60 13.70
N TYR A 191 9.36 -8.81 13.56
CA TYR A 191 8.34 -9.00 12.50
C TYR A 191 8.60 -8.03 11.36
N ALA A 192 8.90 -8.55 10.17
CA ALA A 192 9.35 -7.74 9.05
C ALA A 192 9.02 -8.37 7.69
N ALA A 193 9.23 -7.59 6.62
CA ALA A 193 9.13 -8.05 5.24
C ALA A 193 10.51 -8.38 4.66
N ALA A 194 10.62 -9.47 3.93
CA ALA A 194 11.88 -9.92 3.31
C ALA A 194 12.46 -8.92 2.29
N THR A 195 11.61 -8.05 1.75
CA THR A 195 11.98 -7.01 0.77
C THR A 195 12.46 -5.70 1.40
N SER A 196 12.42 -5.55 2.73
CA SER A 196 12.80 -4.29 3.38
C SER A 196 14.32 -4.05 3.37
N ALA A 197 14.74 -2.78 3.31
CA ALA A 197 16.15 -2.39 3.38
C ALA A 197 16.76 -2.82 4.72
N GLN A 198 16.03 -2.64 5.81
CA GLN A 198 16.47 -2.98 7.17
C GLN A 198 16.78 -4.47 7.33
N VAL A 199 16.00 -5.35 6.68
CA VAL A 199 16.29 -6.79 6.69
C VAL A 199 17.55 -7.10 5.90
N ARG A 200 17.79 -6.44 4.77
CA ARG A 200 19.05 -6.58 4.01
C ARG A 200 20.26 -6.10 4.80
N GLU A 201 20.15 -4.98 5.50
CA GLU A 201 21.20 -4.45 6.37
C GLU A 201 21.50 -5.40 7.53
N ALA A 202 20.49 -5.96 8.19
CA ALA A 202 20.64 -6.94 9.25
C ALA A 202 21.27 -8.24 8.71
N ASP A 203 20.88 -8.71 7.52
CA ASP A 203 21.47 -9.90 6.91
C ASP A 203 22.96 -9.70 6.59
N ALA A 204 23.32 -8.56 6.04
CA ALA A 204 24.71 -8.20 5.76
C ALA A 204 25.56 -8.08 7.03
N SER A 205 24.97 -7.71 8.18
CA SER A 205 25.66 -7.51 9.44
C SER A 205 25.83 -8.82 10.26
N VAL A 206 24.73 -9.56 10.46
CA VAL A 206 24.68 -10.71 11.37
C VAL A 206 24.13 -11.99 10.74
N GLY A 207 23.62 -11.90 9.51
CA GLY A 207 22.85 -12.96 8.89
C GLY A 207 21.47 -13.12 9.54
N VAL A 208 20.42 -13.19 8.74
CA VAL A 208 19.06 -13.41 9.23
C VAL A 208 18.32 -14.44 8.39
N ARG A 209 17.24 -15.00 8.91
CA ARG A 209 16.32 -15.87 8.19
C ARG A 209 14.91 -15.75 8.73
N PHE A 210 13.94 -15.99 7.86
CA PHE A 210 12.53 -16.05 8.24
C PHE A 210 12.15 -17.41 8.81
N LEU A 211 11.21 -17.40 9.75
CA LEU A 211 10.47 -18.58 10.16
C LEU A 211 9.20 -18.68 9.30
N GLY A 212 8.95 -19.84 8.71
CA GLY A 212 7.69 -20.11 8.01
C GLY A 212 6.55 -20.32 9.00
N VAL A 213 5.36 -19.91 8.60
CA VAL A 213 4.11 -20.16 9.35
C VAL A 213 3.74 -21.64 9.22
N ASN A 214 3.44 -22.29 10.32
CA ASN A 214 3.02 -23.70 10.38
C ASN A 214 1.57 -23.74 10.91
N PRO A 215 0.55 -23.58 10.04
CA PRO A 215 -0.82 -23.42 10.49
C PRO A 215 -1.35 -24.73 11.12
N VAL A 216 -2.06 -24.57 12.23
CA VAL A 216 -2.85 -25.66 12.83
C VAL A 216 -4.21 -25.78 12.12
N PRO A 217 -4.92 -26.90 12.21
CA PRO A 217 -6.29 -27.00 11.69
C PRO A 217 -7.20 -25.88 12.22
N GLY A 218 -7.88 -25.15 11.33
CA GLY A 218 -8.67 -23.96 11.67
C GLY A 218 -7.85 -22.71 12.02
N GLY A 219 -6.53 -22.74 11.85
CA GLY A 219 -5.66 -21.64 12.20
C GLY A 219 -5.76 -20.46 11.23
N GLU A 220 -5.92 -20.72 9.94
CA GLU A 220 -6.07 -19.65 8.95
C GLU A 220 -7.39 -18.90 9.12
N GLU A 221 -8.47 -19.59 9.50
CA GLU A 221 -9.73 -18.95 9.84
C GLU A 221 -9.58 -17.99 11.02
N LYS A 222 -8.88 -18.40 12.09
CA LYS A 222 -8.59 -17.55 13.25
C LYS A 222 -7.71 -16.35 12.88
N MET A 223 -6.73 -16.55 12.00
CA MET A 223 -5.92 -15.47 11.45
C MET A 223 -6.79 -14.43 10.75
N GLN A 224 -7.74 -14.89 9.91
CA GLN A 224 -8.65 -14.03 9.17
C GLN A 224 -9.71 -13.34 10.04
N GLU A 225 -10.04 -13.87 11.20
CA GLU A 225 -10.87 -13.19 12.20
C GLU A 225 -10.15 -11.94 12.75
N ILE A 226 -8.81 -12.04 12.98
CA ILE A 226 -7.99 -10.94 13.45
C ILE A 226 -7.62 -9.98 12.31
N ALA A 227 -7.26 -10.51 11.15
CA ALA A 227 -6.81 -9.75 9.98
C ALA A 227 -7.63 -10.11 8.72
N PRO A 228 -8.86 -9.57 8.58
CA PRO A 228 -9.74 -9.90 7.45
C PRO A 228 -9.12 -9.58 6.09
N GLY A 229 -9.10 -10.56 5.20
CA GLY A 229 -8.52 -10.43 3.85
C GLY A 229 -7.05 -10.83 3.77
N SER A 230 -6.41 -11.18 4.89
CA SER A 230 -5.11 -11.86 4.86
C SER A 230 -5.26 -13.34 4.48
N TYR A 231 -4.17 -13.93 4.06
CA TYR A 231 -4.09 -15.34 3.69
C TYR A 231 -2.66 -15.84 3.88
N LEU A 232 -2.50 -17.16 3.89
CA LEU A 232 -1.18 -17.79 3.88
C LEU A 232 -0.79 -18.09 2.43
N ASP A 233 0.45 -17.75 2.05
CA ASP A 233 0.96 -18.03 0.71
C ASP A 233 2.45 -18.34 0.77
N THR A 234 2.92 -19.10 -0.20
CA THR A 234 4.32 -19.48 -0.29
C THR A 234 5.16 -18.35 -0.84
N MET A 235 6.25 -18.02 -0.14
CA MET A 235 7.33 -17.17 -0.63
C MET A 235 8.46 -18.08 -1.12
N GLU A 236 8.74 -18.03 -2.42
CA GLU A 236 9.87 -18.73 -3.02
C GLU A 236 11.18 -17.94 -2.83
N PRO A 237 12.33 -18.62 -2.66
CA PRO A 237 13.62 -17.95 -2.73
C PRO A 237 13.80 -17.20 -4.05
N GLY A 238 14.38 -16.01 -3.99
CA GLY A 238 14.55 -15.20 -5.21
C GLY A 238 15.55 -14.07 -5.05
N PRO A 239 15.99 -13.49 -6.17
CA PRO A 239 16.90 -12.35 -6.15
C PRO A 239 16.34 -11.18 -5.34
N GLY A 240 17.13 -10.66 -4.42
CA GLY A 240 16.74 -9.53 -3.55
C GLY A 240 15.89 -9.90 -2.34
N LEU A 241 15.52 -11.17 -2.17
CA LEU A 241 14.91 -11.70 -0.95
C LEU A 241 16.00 -12.28 -0.04
N VAL A 242 16.23 -11.68 1.09
CA VAL A 242 17.18 -12.19 2.08
C VAL A 242 16.45 -12.96 3.18
N GLY A 243 17.11 -13.97 3.73
CA GLY A 243 16.52 -14.79 4.81
C GLY A 243 15.43 -15.77 4.34
N VAL A 244 15.27 -15.96 3.03
CA VAL A 244 14.35 -16.93 2.41
C VAL A 244 15.18 -17.92 1.60
N ASP A 245 15.71 -18.94 2.28
CA ASP A 245 16.65 -19.91 1.69
C ASP A 245 15.94 -21.12 1.06
N LYS A 246 14.64 -21.28 1.33
CA LYS A 246 13.75 -22.33 0.82
C LYS A 246 12.32 -21.79 0.76
N PRO A 247 11.38 -22.45 0.07
CA PRO A 247 9.98 -22.08 0.12
C PRO A 247 9.48 -21.98 1.57
N LEU A 248 8.83 -20.87 1.91
CA LEU A 248 8.28 -20.59 3.24
C LEU A 248 6.83 -20.15 3.12
N THR A 249 5.95 -20.71 3.93
CA THR A 249 4.60 -20.18 4.12
C THR A 249 4.68 -18.89 4.91
N MET A 250 4.13 -17.80 4.39
CA MET A 250 4.20 -16.46 4.97
C MET A 250 2.81 -15.87 5.14
N PHE A 251 2.65 -15.01 6.13
CA PHE A 251 1.47 -14.15 6.22
C PHE A 251 1.47 -13.17 5.03
N SER A 252 0.37 -13.15 4.29
CA SER A 252 0.26 -12.44 3.02
C SER A 252 -0.99 -11.57 2.98
N TYR A 253 -0.90 -10.43 2.32
CA TYR A 253 -2.00 -9.49 2.08
C TYR A 253 -1.71 -8.66 0.83
N GLU A 254 -2.76 -8.12 0.21
CA GLU A 254 -2.58 -7.15 -0.86
C GLU A 254 -2.30 -5.76 -0.30
N TYR A 255 -1.35 -5.08 -0.93
CA TYR A 255 -1.21 -3.64 -0.78
C TYR A 255 -2.32 -2.94 -1.58
N ALA A 256 -2.62 -1.69 -1.27
CA ALA A 256 -3.68 -0.92 -1.91
C ALA A 256 -3.26 0.52 -2.14
N LEU A 257 -3.69 1.07 -3.25
CA LEU A 257 -3.77 2.52 -3.45
C LEU A 257 -5.18 2.95 -3.03
N LEU A 258 -5.24 3.72 -1.96
CA LEU A 258 -6.45 4.34 -1.45
C LEU A 258 -6.56 5.76 -1.97
N VAL A 259 -7.77 6.27 -2.05
CA VAL A 259 -8.09 7.61 -2.59
C VAL A 259 -9.24 8.22 -1.81
N GLY A 260 -9.24 9.53 -1.68
CA GLY A 260 -10.37 10.28 -1.12
C GLY A 260 -11.52 10.38 -2.13
N ALA A 261 -12.75 10.30 -1.64
CA ALA A 261 -13.94 10.43 -2.48
C ALA A 261 -14.07 11.81 -3.16
N HIS A 262 -13.27 12.79 -2.75
CA HIS A 262 -13.22 14.14 -3.33
C HIS A 262 -12.44 14.21 -4.65
N VAL A 263 -11.56 13.23 -4.93
CA VAL A 263 -10.75 13.22 -6.16
C VAL A 263 -11.67 12.98 -7.38
N PRO A 264 -11.51 13.74 -8.47
CA PRO A 264 -12.36 13.57 -9.64
C PRO A 264 -12.28 12.17 -10.25
N ASP A 265 -13.43 11.65 -10.72
CA ASP A 265 -13.52 10.31 -11.32
C ASP A 265 -12.55 10.12 -12.48
N GLN A 266 -12.35 11.13 -13.33
CA GLN A 266 -11.45 11.06 -14.48
C GLN A 266 -9.98 10.89 -14.03
N VAL A 267 -9.57 11.59 -12.98
CA VAL A 267 -8.20 11.50 -12.44
C VAL A 267 -7.91 10.09 -11.93
N VAL A 268 -8.85 9.51 -11.19
CA VAL A 268 -8.69 8.14 -10.67
C VAL A 268 -8.74 7.12 -11.79
N HIS A 269 -9.64 7.30 -12.77
CA HIS A 269 -9.73 6.45 -13.97
C HIS A 269 -8.39 6.42 -14.71
N ASP A 270 -7.83 7.59 -15.03
CA ASP A 270 -6.62 7.71 -15.83
C ASP A 270 -5.38 7.19 -15.08
N LEU A 271 -5.30 7.46 -13.76
CA LEU A 271 -4.25 6.89 -12.92
C LEU A 271 -4.31 5.36 -12.94
N VAL A 272 -5.48 4.75 -12.69
CA VAL A 272 -5.64 3.29 -12.65
C VAL A 272 -5.33 2.67 -14.01
N LYS A 273 -5.74 3.32 -15.11
CA LYS A 273 -5.39 2.94 -16.48
C LYS A 273 -3.89 2.99 -16.72
N ALA A 274 -3.23 4.07 -16.30
CA ALA A 274 -1.77 4.22 -16.43
C ALA A 274 -1.03 3.06 -15.73
N LEU A 275 -1.44 2.68 -14.51
CA LEU A 275 -0.85 1.55 -13.80
C LEU A 275 -1.10 0.21 -14.50
N TYR A 276 -2.29 0.01 -15.03
CA TYR A 276 -2.68 -1.23 -15.71
C TYR A 276 -1.92 -1.44 -17.02
N GLU A 277 -1.74 -0.39 -17.82
CA GLU A 277 -1.11 -0.45 -19.13
C GLU A 277 0.42 -0.42 -19.08
N ASN A 278 1.02 0.11 -17.99
CA ASN A 278 2.47 0.33 -17.88
C ASN A 278 3.14 -0.54 -16.79
N GLN A 279 2.69 -1.79 -16.62
CA GLN A 279 3.23 -2.74 -15.64
C GLN A 279 4.75 -2.95 -15.77
N LYS A 280 5.27 -2.96 -17.00
CA LYS A 280 6.70 -3.14 -17.24
C LYS A 280 7.52 -1.98 -16.66
N GLU A 281 7.10 -0.76 -16.86
CA GLU A 281 7.73 0.44 -16.31
C GLU A 281 7.67 0.45 -14.77
N LEU A 282 6.50 0.12 -14.22
CA LEU A 282 6.36 -0.08 -12.77
C LEU A 282 7.36 -1.10 -12.21
N ALA A 283 7.57 -2.21 -12.92
CA ALA A 283 8.50 -3.27 -12.51
C ALA A 283 9.98 -2.87 -12.67
N GLU A 284 10.30 -1.97 -13.60
CA GLU A 284 11.63 -1.38 -13.77
C GLU A 284 11.93 -0.36 -12.66
N THR A 285 10.95 0.46 -12.30
CA THR A 285 11.07 1.50 -11.26
C THR A 285 11.02 0.91 -9.85
N SER A 286 10.18 -0.12 -9.61
CA SER A 286 10.06 -0.75 -8.30
C SER A 286 10.04 -2.27 -8.41
N PRO A 287 10.99 -2.97 -7.75
CA PRO A 287 11.04 -4.43 -7.72
C PRO A 287 9.76 -5.09 -7.18
N HIS A 288 8.96 -4.36 -6.41
CA HIS A 288 7.70 -4.85 -5.86
C HIS A 288 6.66 -5.20 -6.93
N PHE A 289 6.73 -4.56 -8.10
CA PHE A 289 5.84 -4.85 -9.22
C PHE A 289 6.33 -5.98 -10.13
N LYS A 290 7.51 -6.59 -9.86
CA LYS A 290 7.97 -7.75 -10.61
C LYS A 290 7.03 -8.94 -10.36
N GLY A 291 6.47 -9.48 -11.45
CA GLY A 291 5.50 -10.57 -11.38
C GLY A 291 4.08 -10.15 -10.92
N TRP A 292 3.83 -8.84 -10.72
CA TRP A 292 2.47 -8.36 -10.54
C TRP A 292 1.75 -8.35 -11.90
N GLU A 293 0.60 -9.01 -11.94
CA GLU A 293 -0.23 -9.10 -13.14
C GLU A 293 -1.25 -7.96 -13.12
N PRO A 294 -1.36 -7.14 -14.20
CA PRO A 294 -2.31 -6.03 -14.25
C PRO A 294 -3.74 -6.42 -13.95
N ALA A 295 -4.18 -7.60 -14.36
CA ALA A 295 -5.53 -8.11 -14.04
C ALA A 295 -5.81 -8.25 -12.53
N ARG A 296 -4.78 -8.23 -11.69
CA ARG A 296 -4.91 -8.26 -10.23
C ARG A 296 -5.16 -6.89 -9.61
N ILE A 297 -5.20 -5.82 -10.40
CA ILE A 297 -5.49 -4.45 -9.94
C ILE A 297 -6.88 -4.32 -9.31
N TYR A 298 -7.78 -5.26 -9.60
CA TYR A 298 -9.10 -5.36 -9.00
C TYR A 298 -9.27 -6.67 -8.23
N ARG A 299 -9.80 -6.57 -7.01
CA ARG A 299 -10.33 -7.71 -6.23
C ARG A 299 -11.60 -7.30 -5.51
N PRO A 300 -12.62 -8.18 -5.40
CA PRO A 300 -13.81 -7.89 -4.62
C PRO A 300 -13.46 -7.49 -3.19
N SER A 301 -13.99 -6.37 -2.72
CA SER A 301 -13.88 -5.92 -1.35
C SER A 301 -15.26 -5.92 -0.68
N ARG A 302 -15.34 -6.40 0.57
CA ARG A 302 -16.61 -6.48 1.31
C ARG A 302 -16.88 -5.24 2.15
N LYS A 303 -15.87 -4.46 2.47
CA LYS A 303 -15.94 -3.33 3.42
C LYS A 303 -15.65 -2.00 2.75
N ALA A 304 -14.46 -1.81 2.21
CA ALA A 304 -14.10 -0.60 1.51
C ALA A 304 -14.65 -0.63 0.07
N LYS A 305 -15.26 0.47 -0.37
CA LYS A 305 -15.78 0.62 -1.74
C LYS A 305 -14.66 1.07 -2.66
N TYR A 306 -14.78 0.71 -3.92
CA TYR A 306 -13.94 1.30 -4.96
C TYR A 306 -14.40 2.71 -5.30
N HIS A 307 -13.46 3.52 -5.80
CA HIS A 307 -13.77 4.83 -6.35
C HIS A 307 -14.53 4.68 -7.68
N PRO A 308 -15.54 5.52 -7.98
CA PRO A 308 -16.31 5.40 -9.23
C PRO A 308 -15.44 5.43 -10.50
N GLY A 309 -14.40 6.29 -10.53
CA GLY A 309 -13.44 6.34 -11.65
C GLY A 309 -12.68 5.02 -11.82
N ALA A 310 -12.26 4.38 -10.73
CA ALA A 310 -11.61 3.06 -10.80
C ALA A 310 -12.59 1.98 -11.29
N GLU A 311 -13.83 1.98 -10.79
CA GLU A 311 -14.85 1.04 -11.25
C GLU A 311 -15.18 1.21 -12.74
N ALA A 312 -15.20 2.46 -13.25
CA ALA A 312 -15.40 2.74 -14.66
C ALA A 312 -14.33 2.04 -15.51
N PHE A 313 -13.05 2.24 -15.15
CA PHE A 313 -11.95 1.57 -15.84
C PHE A 313 -12.03 0.05 -15.74
N PHE A 314 -12.35 -0.51 -14.56
CA PHE A 314 -12.46 -1.97 -14.40
C PHE A 314 -13.58 -2.59 -15.25
N ARG A 315 -14.66 -1.85 -15.51
CA ARG A 315 -15.72 -2.28 -16.45
C ARG A 315 -15.23 -2.25 -17.90
N GLU A 316 -14.46 -1.23 -18.28
CA GLU A 316 -13.88 -1.11 -19.64
C GLU A 316 -13.00 -2.31 -19.99
N VAL A 317 -12.16 -2.76 -19.04
CA VAL A 317 -11.25 -3.90 -19.25
C VAL A 317 -11.86 -5.26 -18.84
N GLY A 318 -13.15 -5.30 -18.45
CA GLY A 318 -13.89 -6.53 -18.15
C GLY A 318 -13.53 -7.20 -16.81
N LEU A 319 -12.85 -6.50 -15.90
CA LEU A 319 -12.52 -6.99 -14.56
C LEU A 319 -13.73 -6.88 -13.60
N LEU A 320 -14.58 -5.89 -13.80
CA LEU A 320 -15.83 -5.69 -13.06
C LEU A 320 -17.01 -5.90 -14.02
N LYS A 321 -17.90 -6.84 -13.65
CA LYS A 321 -19.15 -7.06 -14.39
C LYS A 321 -20.22 -6.05 -13.95
N ASN A 322 -21.08 -5.66 -14.88
CA ASN A 322 -22.25 -4.81 -14.64
C ASN A 322 -23.24 -5.49 -13.67
#